data_944d275e5e7de17805076a97c121bed7
#
_entry.id   944d275e5e7de17805076a97c121bed7
#
_cell.length_a   1.000
_cell.length_b   1.000
_cell.length_c   1.000
_cell.angle_alpha   90.00
_cell.angle_beta   90.00
_cell.angle_gamma   90.00
#
_symmetry.space_group_name_H-M   'P 1'
#
loop_
_entity.id
_entity.type
_entity.pdbx_description
1 polymer ?
#
loop_
_entity_poly.entity_id
_entity_poly.type
_entity_poly.pdbx_seq_one_letter_code
_entity_poly.pdbx_strand_id
1 'polypeptide(L)'
;MTVIGTVGLPGSGKGEAAEVARDLGVPVVTMGDVIRQECRDRGLDPATSHGTIAQTLREENGPAAIAERSLPMLESRLEETDTVLVDGLRSDVELDAFRERFGDDFFLVSIEAPFEVREERITDRGRDETGDDGESLKERDERELGFGMGEVMERADVTIENTDTLDAFREQIRTIIEDGPQQYQEQ
;
A
#
# COMPACT_ATOMS: atom_id res chain seq x y z
N MET A 1 8.28 1.76 18.26
CA MET A 1 8.54 1.89 16.81
C MET A 1 7.45 1.09 16.11
N THR A 2 6.80 1.64 15.09
CA THR A 2 5.65 0.98 14.45
C THR A 2 5.72 1.10 12.93
N VAL A 3 5.58 0.00 12.21
CA VAL A 3 5.48 -0.05 10.76
C VAL A 3 4.09 -0.55 10.36
N ILE A 4 3.33 0.29 9.68
CA ILE A 4 1.96 -0.03 9.25
C ILE A 4 1.98 -0.35 7.77
N GLY A 5 1.72 -1.61 7.40
CA GLY A 5 1.52 -1.99 6.01
C GLY A 5 0.07 -1.80 5.58
N THR A 6 -0.17 -1.35 4.36
CA THR A 6 -1.52 -1.31 3.78
C THR A 6 -1.61 -2.19 2.54
N VAL A 7 -2.70 -2.91 2.42
CA VAL A 7 -3.06 -3.74 1.26
C VAL A 7 -4.52 -3.53 0.90
N GLY A 8 -4.88 -3.74 -0.34
CA GLY A 8 -6.25 -3.64 -0.83
C GLY A 8 -6.31 -3.40 -2.33
N LEU A 9 -7.39 -3.81 -2.95
CA LEU A 9 -7.61 -3.68 -4.38
C LEU A 9 -7.75 -2.20 -4.83
N PRO A 10 -7.57 -1.88 -6.10
CA PRO A 10 -7.75 -0.53 -6.63
C PRO A 10 -9.09 0.07 -6.23
N GLY A 11 -9.10 1.32 -5.77
CA GLY A 11 -10.32 2.03 -5.33
C GLY A 11 -10.80 1.69 -3.92
N SER A 12 -10.11 0.82 -3.16
CA SER A 12 -10.51 0.45 -1.80
C SER A 12 -10.37 1.58 -0.77
N GLY A 13 -9.45 2.53 -0.98
CA GLY A 13 -9.23 3.65 -0.06
C GLY A 13 -7.80 3.78 0.47
N LYS A 14 -6.84 2.99 0.00
CA LYS A 14 -5.43 3.08 0.44
C LYS A 14 -4.84 4.48 0.31
N GLY A 15 -5.12 5.18 -0.80
CA GLY A 15 -4.66 6.55 -1.00
C GLY A 15 -5.18 7.50 0.07
N GLU A 16 -6.44 7.35 0.49
CA GLU A 16 -7.03 8.13 1.57
C GLU A 16 -6.39 7.81 2.93
N ALA A 17 -6.12 6.53 3.19
CA ALA A 17 -5.38 6.12 4.40
C ALA A 17 -3.98 6.74 4.45
N ALA A 18 -3.30 6.80 3.31
CA ALA A 18 -2.01 7.47 3.18
C ALA A 18 -2.11 9.00 3.45
N GLU A 19 -3.19 9.67 3.00
CA GLU A 19 -3.42 11.09 3.31
C GLU A 19 -3.65 11.30 4.81
N VAL A 20 -4.47 10.47 5.47
CA VAL A 20 -4.67 10.53 6.93
C VAL A 20 -3.33 10.38 7.67
N ALA A 21 -2.48 9.44 7.25
CA ALA A 21 -1.16 9.28 7.85
C ALA A 21 -0.31 10.56 7.71
N ARG A 22 -0.29 11.18 6.51
CA ARG A 22 0.43 12.45 6.29
C ARG A 22 -0.11 13.59 7.14
N ASP A 23 -1.43 13.69 7.28
CA ASP A 23 -2.08 14.71 8.11
C ASP A 23 -1.72 14.58 9.60
N LEU A 24 -1.45 13.34 10.05
CA LEU A 24 -0.95 13.02 11.39
C LEU A 24 0.59 13.18 11.52
N GLY A 25 1.27 13.57 10.45
CA GLY A 25 2.73 13.70 10.45
C GLY A 25 3.47 12.36 10.34
N VAL A 26 2.78 11.29 10.00
CA VAL A 26 3.37 9.96 9.78
C VAL A 26 3.90 9.86 8.36
N PRO A 27 5.22 9.60 8.17
CA PRO A 27 5.79 9.41 6.85
C PRO A 27 5.15 8.22 6.12
N VAL A 28 4.93 8.39 4.82
CA VAL A 28 4.40 7.34 3.95
C VAL A 28 5.46 6.97 2.91
N VAL A 29 5.80 5.69 2.85
CA VAL A 29 6.65 5.11 1.80
C VAL A 29 5.76 4.23 0.94
N THR A 30 5.74 4.46 -0.37
CA THR A 30 5.01 3.58 -1.29
C THR A 30 5.98 2.61 -1.98
N MET A 31 5.54 1.39 -2.23
CA MET A 31 6.34 0.42 -3.01
C MET A 31 6.65 0.97 -4.41
N GLY A 32 5.77 1.83 -4.94
CA GLY A 32 6.02 2.57 -6.18
C GLY A 32 7.14 3.59 -6.08
N ASP A 33 7.42 4.17 -4.90
CA ASP A 33 8.53 5.12 -4.73
C ASP A 33 9.88 4.45 -4.94
N VAL A 34 10.02 3.20 -4.49
CA VAL A 34 11.21 2.37 -4.74
C VAL A 34 11.47 2.23 -6.23
N ILE A 35 10.42 1.91 -6.99
CA ILE A 35 10.52 1.73 -8.45
C ILE A 35 10.83 3.06 -9.14
N ARG A 36 10.19 4.14 -8.72
CA ARG A 36 10.46 5.50 -9.24
C ARG A 36 11.89 5.93 -8.96
N GLN A 37 12.41 5.62 -7.78
CA GLN A 37 13.80 5.91 -7.43
C GLN A 37 14.76 5.12 -8.33
N GLU A 38 14.53 3.83 -8.51
CA GLU A 38 15.34 2.99 -9.41
C GLU A 38 15.32 3.48 -10.86
N CYS A 39 14.15 3.92 -11.36
CA CYS A 39 14.07 4.54 -12.69
C CYS A 39 15.02 5.75 -12.79
N ARG A 40 14.99 6.64 -11.80
CA ARG A 40 15.86 7.82 -11.77
C ARG A 40 17.33 7.45 -11.72
N ASP A 41 17.69 6.47 -10.88
CA ASP A 41 19.06 6.00 -10.70
C ASP A 41 19.61 5.39 -11.99
N ARG A 42 18.76 4.77 -12.80
CA ARG A 42 19.09 4.26 -14.14
C ARG A 42 18.97 5.31 -15.25
N GLY A 43 18.62 6.54 -14.94
CA GLY A 43 18.44 7.63 -15.93
C GLY A 43 17.19 7.45 -16.81
N LEU A 44 16.18 6.74 -16.34
CA LEU A 44 14.94 6.46 -17.06
C LEU A 44 13.79 7.33 -16.53
N ASP A 45 12.81 7.62 -17.39
CA ASP A 45 11.59 8.31 -16.99
C ASP A 45 10.65 7.35 -16.25
N PRO A 46 10.32 7.61 -14.97
CA PRO A 46 9.39 6.76 -14.22
C PRO A 46 8.00 6.64 -14.86
N ALA A 47 7.53 7.66 -15.56
CA ALA A 47 6.21 7.64 -16.20
C ALA A 47 6.08 6.57 -17.27
N THR A 48 7.18 6.26 -17.97
CA THR A 48 7.19 5.30 -19.07
C THR A 48 7.86 3.97 -18.72
N SER A 49 8.67 3.94 -17.68
CA SER A 49 9.56 2.79 -17.37
C SER A 49 9.17 2.02 -16.10
N HIS A 50 8.19 2.53 -15.33
CA HIS A 50 7.82 1.99 -14.02
C HIS A 50 7.51 0.48 -14.04
N GLY A 51 6.65 0.03 -14.95
CA GLY A 51 6.27 -1.39 -15.04
C GLY A 51 7.46 -2.28 -15.43
N THR A 52 8.25 -1.83 -16.41
CA THR A 52 9.44 -2.56 -16.87
C THR A 52 10.49 -2.68 -15.76
N ILE A 53 10.75 -1.59 -15.04
CA ILE A 53 11.72 -1.60 -13.92
C ILE A 53 11.23 -2.46 -12.77
N ALA A 54 9.93 -2.43 -12.43
CA ALA A 54 9.37 -3.32 -11.42
C ALA A 54 9.57 -4.80 -11.75
N GLN A 55 9.38 -5.18 -13.02
CA GLN A 55 9.64 -6.52 -13.48
C GLN A 55 11.14 -6.85 -13.45
N THR A 56 11.98 -5.97 -13.98
CA THR A 56 13.44 -6.14 -13.99
C THR A 56 14.00 -6.35 -12.59
N LEU A 57 13.55 -5.56 -11.61
CA LEU A 57 13.99 -5.72 -10.22
C LEU A 57 13.68 -7.11 -9.66
N ARG A 58 12.48 -7.63 -9.94
CA ARG A 58 12.10 -8.98 -9.51
C ARG A 58 12.88 -10.08 -10.23
N GLU A 59 13.18 -9.90 -11.51
CA GLU A 59 13.97 -10.83 -12.31
C GLU A 59 15.45 -10.86 -11.87
N GLU A 60 16.03 -9.69 -11.59
CA GLU A 60 17.44 -9.55 -11.17
C GLU A 60 17.68 -9.96 -9.73
N ASN A 61 16.76 -9.63 -8.80
CA ASN A 61 16.97 -9.72 -7.36
C ASN A 61 15.94 -10.58 -6.61
N GLY A 62 15.02 -11.21 -7.32
CA GLY A 62 13.97 -12.06 -6.74
C GLY A 62 12.66 -11.36 -6.45
N PRO A 63 11.61 -12.10 -6.06
CA PRO A 63 10.26 -11.57 -5.90
C PRO A 63 10.12 -10.55 -4.76
N ALA A 64 10.97 -10.59 -3.74
CA ALA A 64 11.00 -9.65 -2.63
C ALA A 64 11.77 -8.34 -2.93
N ALA A 65 12.38 -8.20 -4.10
CA ALA A 65 13.34 -7.13 -4.43
C ALA A 65 12.82 -5.72 -4.13
N ILE A 66 11.54 -5.45 -4.36
CA ILE A 66 10.96 -4.13 -4.13
C ILE A 66 10.78 -3.89 -2.63
N ALA A 67 10.29 -4.90 -1.88
CA ALA A 67 10.19 -4.82 -0.42
C ALA A 67 11.57 -4.63 0.22
N GLU A 68 12.54 -5.46 -0.12
CA GLU A 68 13.91 -5.36 0.41
C GLU A 68 14.54 -3.98 0.15
N ARG A 69 14.30 -3.39 -1.02
CA ARG A 69 14.78 -2.05 -1.36
C ARG A 69 14.03 -0.93 -0.63
N SER A 70 12.81 -1.18 -0.15
CA SER A 70 12.05 -0.22 0.66
C SER A 70 12.53 -0.18 2.11
N LEU A 71 13.15 -1.26 2.63
CA LEU A 71 13.59 -1.35 4.02
C LEU A 71 14.49 -0.18 4.45
N PRO A 72 15.56 0.18 3.73
CA PRO A 72 16.38 1.33 4.09
C PRO A 72 15.62 2.67 4.11
N MET A 73 14.61 2.81 3.25
CA MET A 73 13.76 4.02 3.23
C MET A 73 12.90 4.09 4.49
N LEU A 74 12.30 2.97 4.91
CA LEU A 74 11.53 2.88 6.14
C LEU A 74 12.40 3.11 7.37
N GLU A 75 13.56 2.47 7.45
CA GLU A 75 14.52 2.63 8.54
C GLU A 75 14.97 4.09 8.71
N SER A 76 15.29 4.76 7.61
CA SER A 76 15.65 6.18 7.63
C SER A 76 14.51 7.07 8.15
N ARG A 77 13.25 6.74 7.85
CA ARG A 77 12.11 7.47 8.40
C ARG A 77 11.93 7.20 9.90
N LEU A 78 12.14 5.96 10.33
CA LEU A 78 12.05 5.56 11.73
C LEU A 78 13.18 6.13 12.62
N GLU A 79 14.25 6.67 12.05
CA GLU A 79 15.24 7.47 12.79
C GLU A 79 14.68 8.83 13.23
N GLU A 80 13.68 9.34 12.50
CA GLU A 80 13.09 10.66 12.74
C GLU A 80 11.70 10.58 13.41
N THR A 81 11.01 9.44 13.31
CA THR A 81 9.64 9.24 13.80
C THR A 81 9.45 7.85 14.40
N ASP A 82 8.48 7.70 15.31
CA ASP A 82 8.16 6.40 15.91
C ASP A 82 7.28 5.52 15.03
N THR A 83 6.63 6.10 14.03
CA THR A 83 5.68 5.39 13.15
C THR A 83 5.93 5.73 11.69
N VAL A 84 5.82 4.73 10.80
CA VAL A 84 5.85 4.88 9.36
C VAL A 84 4.77 4.01 8.71
N LEU A 85 4.17 4.51 7.63
CA LEU A 85 3.22 3.73 6.83
C LEU A 85 3.89 3.30 5.52
N VAL A 86 3.77 2.01 5.17
CA VAL A 86 4.18 1.48 3.86
C VAL A 86 2.96 1.03 3.08
N ASP A 87 2.78 1.60 1.89
CA ASP A 87 1.63 1.31 1.02
C ASP A 87 2.04 0.55 -0.24
N GLY A 88 1.18 -0.37 -0.63
CA GLY A 88 1.27 -1.05 -1.91
C GLY A 88 1.90 -2.43 -1.88
N LEU A 89 1.80 -3.17 -0.76
CA LEU A 89 2.13 -4.60 -0.72
C LEU A 89 1.25 -5.36 -1.70
N ARG A 90 1.82 -6.30 -2.45
CA ARG A 90 1.13 -7.05 -3.50
C ARG A 90 1.31 -8.56 -3.43
N SER A 91 2.29 -9.05 -2.66
CA SER A 91 2.58 -10.47 -2.56
C SER A 91 2.91 -10.89 -1.13
N ASP A 92 2.70 -12.17 -0.84
CA ASP A 92 3.07 -12.82 0.40
C ASP A 92 4.57 -12.75 0.68
N VAL A 93 5.40 -12.83 -0.36
CA VAL A 93 6.86 -12.71 -0.26
C VAL A 93 7.27 -11.32 0.24
N GLU A 94 6.60 -10.26 -0.24
CA GLU A 94 6.82 -8.90 0.24
C GLU A 94 6.38 -8.76 1.71
N LEU A 95 5.22 -9.32 2.07
CA LEU A 95 4.74 -9.33 3.46
C LEU A 95 5.71 -10.05 4.39
N ASP A 96 6.22 -11.21 3.98
CA ASP A 96 7.17 -11.98 4.76
C ASP A 96 8.48 -11.21 4.99
N ALA A 97 8.98 -10.49 3.99
CA ALA A 97 10.16 -9.63 4.13
C ALA A 97 9.98 -8.54 5.20
N PHE A 98 8.81 -7.88 5.24
CA PHE A 98 8.51 -6.90 6.29
C PHE A 98 8.37 -7.54 7.66
N ARG A 99 7.67 -8.66 7.77
CA ARG A 99 7.51 -9.39 9.04
C ARG A 99 8.83 -9.92 9.57
N GLU A 100 9.71 -10.43 8.72
CA GLU A 100 11.06 -10.86 9.10
C GLU A 100 11.90 -9.69 9.64
N ARG A 101 11.79 -8.51 8.99
CA ARG A 101 12.62 -7.35 9.36
C ARG A 101 12.14 -6.64 10.63
N PHE A 102 10.84 -6.47 10.80
CA PHE A 102 10.26 -5.65 11.86
C PHE A 102 9.57 -6.45 12.98
N GLY A 103 9.29 -7.74 12.76
CA GLY A 103 8.67 -8.60 13.77
C GLY A 103 7.35 -8.04 14.31
N ASP A 104 7.24 -7.93 15.62
CA ASP A 104 6.06 -7.43 16.33
C ASP A 104 5.82 -5.93 16.16
N ASP A 105 6.79 -5.18 15.64
CA ASP A 105 6.65 -3.76 15.29
C ASP A 105 5.91 -3.55 13.95
N PHE A 106 5.70 -4.60 13.16
CA PHE A 106 4.97 -4.55 11.89
C PHE A 106 3.55 -5.12 12.04
N PHE A 107 2.57 -4.40 11.52
CA PHE A 107 1.24 -4.95 11.30
C PHE A 107 0.64 -4.51 9.96
N LEU A 108 -0.21 -5.37 9.42
CA LEU A 108 -0.84 -5.19 8.12
C LEU A 108 -2.32 -4.83 8.26
N VAL A 109 -2.74 -3.78 7.57
CA VAL A 109 -4.13 -3.35 7.46
C VAL A 109 -4.64 -3.65 6.04
N SER A 110 -5.65 -4.53 5.94
CA SER A 110 -6.41 -4.71 4.70
C SER A 110 -7.54 -3.69 4.63
N ILE A 111 -7.62 -2.97 3.52
CA ILE A 111 -8.70 -2.02 3.25
C ILE A 111 -9.53 -2.58 2.12
N GLU A 112 -10.78 -2.91 2.43
CA GLU A 112 -11.68 -3.63 1.53
C GLU A 112 -12.91 -2.80 1.19
N ALA A 113 -13.39 -2.94 -0.03
CA ALA A 113 -14.67 -2.40 -0.47
C ALA A 113 -15.21 -3.25 -1.62
N PRO A 114 -16.53 -3.42 -1.72
CA PRO A 114 -17.17 -4.12 -2.82
C PRO A 114 -16.78 -3.54 -4.19
N PHE A 115 -16.83 -4.37 -5.22
CA PHE A 115 -16.44 -3.97 -6.58
C PHE A 115 -17.20 -2.73 -7.05
N GLU A 116 -18.51 -2.68 -6.86
CA GLU A 116 -19.38 -1.60 -7.30
C GLU A 116 -19.01 -0.26 -6.63
N VAL A 117 -18.67 -0.29 -5.35
CA VAL A 117 -18.22 0.89 -4.59
C VAL A 117 -16.88 1.39 -5.10
N ARG A 118 -15.97 0.48 -5.40
CA ARG A 118 -14.65 0.82 -5.95
C ARG A 118 -14.72 1.35 -7.38
N GLU A 119 -15.60 0.77 -8.20
CA GLU A 119 -15.85 1.20 -9.58
C GLU A 119 -16.42 2.64 -9.61
N GLU A 120 -17.39 2.95 -8.75
CA GLU A 120 -17.96 4.29 -8.61
C GLU A 120 -16.87 5.30 -8.21
N ARG A 121 -16.06 5.01 -7.19
CA ARG A 121 -14.98 5.87 -6.73
C ARG A 121 -13.93 6.15 -7.80
N ILE A 122 -13.56 5.14 -8.57
CA ILE A 122 -12.58 5.28 -9.67
C ILE A 122 -13.18 6.08 -10.82
N THR A 123 -14.44 5.83 -11.16
CA THR A 123 -15.13 6.58 -12.22
C THR A 123 -15.27 8.06 -11.88
N ASP A 124 -15.57 8.38 -10.63
CA ASP A 124 -15.65 9.77 -10.15
C ASP A 124 -14.30 10.47 -10.19
N ARG A 125 -13.21 9.80 -9.81
CA ARG A 125 -11.83 10.31 -9.92
C ARG A 125 -11.37 10.43 -11.38
N GLY A 126 -11.70 9.46 -12.22
CA GLY A 126 -11.29 9.42 -13.64
C GLY A 126 -11.95 10.50 -14.50
N ARG A 127 -12.97 11.19 -14.00
CA ARG A 127 -13.50 12.41 -14.64
C ARG A 127 -12.57 13.60 -14.47
N ASP A 128 -11.69 13.55 -13.46
CA ASP A 128 -10.75 14.64 -13.14
C ASP A 128 -9.31 14.37 -13.61
N GLU A 129 -8.96 13.10 -13.92
CA GLU A 129 -7.59 12.72 -14.32
C GLU A 129 -7.61 11.80 -15.57
N THR A 130 -7.19 12.35 -16.69
CA THR A 130 -6.86 11.58 -17.90
C THR A 130 -5.51 10.90 -17.73
N GLY A 131 -5.50 9.66 -17.27
CA GLY A 131 -4.26 8.91 -17.08
C GLY A 131 -4.49 7.45 -16.72
N ASP A 132 -5.33 6.76 -17.47
CA ASP A 132 -5.40 5.32 -17.36
C ASP A 132 -5.08 4.68 -18.72
N ASP A 133 -4.24 3.63 -18.71
CA ASP A 133 -3.81 2.87 -19.90
C ASP A 133 -4.97 2.11 -20.60
N GLY A 134 -6.21 2.50 -20.34
CA GLY A 134 -7.42 1.90 -20.89
C GLY A 134 -7.79 0.54 -20.27
N GLU A 135 -7.12 0.14 -19.19
CA GLU A 135 -7.38 -1.10 -18.47
C GLU A 135 -8.62 -0.93 -17.57
N SER A 136 -9.57 -1.85 -17.68
CA SER A 136 -10.77 -1.86 -16.82
C SER A 136 -10.40 -2.17 -15.35
N LEU A 137 -11.26 -1.78 -14.40
CA LEU A 137 -11.07 -2.12 -12.99
C LEU A 137 -11.00 -3.64 -12.77
N LYS A 138 -11.79 -4.40 -13.52
CA LYS A 138 -11.78 -5.86 -13.46
C LYS A 138 -10.44 -6.45 -13.87
N GLU A 139 -9.83 -5.96 -14.94
CA GLU A 139 -8.51 -6.39 -15.42
C GLU A 139 -7.43 -6.02 -14.41
N ARG A 140 -7.54 -4.84 -13.79
CA ARG A 140 -6.64 -4.42 -12.70
C ARG A 140 -6.77 -5.33 -11.48
N ASP A 141 -7.97 -5.67 -11.07
CA ASP A 141 -8.21 -6.61 -9.97
C ASP A 141 -7.62 -8.00 -10.27
N GLU A 142 -7.86 -8.54 -11.47
CA GLU A 142 -7.33 -9.83 -11.90
C GLU A 142 -5.79 -9.82 -11.89
N ARG A 143 -5.17 -8.74 -12.31
CA ARG A 143 -3.71 -8.56 -12.28
C ARG A 143 -3.17 -8.52 -10.83
N GLU A 144 -3.77 -7.72 -9.96
CA GLU A 144 -3.33 -7.59 -8.56
C GLU A 144 -3.53 -8.90 -7.78
N LEU A 145 -4.65 -9.58 -7.98
CA LEU A 145 -4.90 -10.91 -7.40
C LEU A 145 -3.93 -11.96 -7.96
N GLY A 146 -3.55 -11.84 -9.22
CA GLY A 146 -2.53 -12.68 -9.86
C GLY A 146 -1.13 -12.55 -9.25
N PHE A 147 -0.83 -11.45 -8.57
CA PHE A 147 0.40 -11.28 -7.78
C PHE A 147 0.34 -11.89 -6.38
N GLY A 148 -0.81 -12.42 -5.95
CA GLY A 148 -1.02 -12.97 -4.62
C GLY A 148 -1.61 -11.97 -3.60
N MET A 149 -2.15 -10.84 -4.06
CA MET A 149 -2.72 -9.83 -3.17
C MET A 149 -3.87 -10.38 -2.30
N GLY A 150 -4.67 -11.30 -2.81
CA GLY A 150 -5.73 -11.95 -2.04
C GLY A 150 -5.20 -12.67 -0.80
N GLU A 151 -4.11 -13.42 -0.94
CA GLU A 151 -3.45 -14.10 0.18
C GLU A 151 -2.87 -13.11 1.19
N VAL A 152 -2.34 -11.98 0.72
CA VAL A 152 -1.85 -10.91 1.61
C VAL A 152 -3.00 -10.29 2.41
N MET A 153 -4.15 -10.02 1.77
CA MET A 153 -5.35 -9.49 2.43
C MET A 153 -5.86 -10.45 3.52
N GLU A 154 -5.91 -11.75 3.24
CA GLU A 154 -6.32 -12.78 4.22
C GLU A 154 -5.37 -12.88 5.42
N ARG A 155 -4.12 -12.48 5.28
CA ARG A 155 -3.09 -12.49 6.33
C ARG A 155 -2.99 -11.16 7.08
N ALA A 156 -3.88 -10.20 6.81
CA ALA A 156 -3.91 -8.92 7.51
C ALA A 156 -4.22 -9.06 8.99
N ASP A 157 -3.57 -8.24 9.82
CA ASP A 157 -3.80 -8.20 11.26
C ASP A 157 -5.09 -7.43 11.59
N VAL A 158 -5.47 -6.48 10.72
CA VAL A 158 -6.70 -5.70 10.79
C VAL A 158 -7.33 -5.62 9.41
N THR A 159 -8.66 -5.79 9.32
CA THR A 159 -9.44 -5.56 8.10
C THR A 159 -10.43 -4.43 8.33
N ILE A 160 -10.42 -3.44 7.44
CA ILE A 160 -11.39 -2.34 7.40
C ILE A 160 -12.30 -2.53 6.20
N GLU A 161 -13.61 -2.64 6.45
CA GLU A 161 -14.62 -2.56 5.40
C GLU A 161 -14.97 -1.09 5.14
N ASN A 162 -14.41 -0.53 4.07
CA ASN A 162 -14.61 0.86 3.70
C ASN A 162 -15.88 1.02 2.85
N THR A 163 -17.04 0.90 3.48
CA THR A 163 -18.38 1.03 2.86
C THR A 163 -19.18 2.20 3.39
N ASP A 164 -18.73 2.80 4.48
CA ASP A 164 -19.35 3.94 5.13
C ASP A 164 -18.89 5.29 4.53
N THR A 165 -19.16 6.37 5.26
CA THR A 165 -18.75 7.71 4.87
C THR A 165 -17.22 7.87 4.91
N LEU A 166 -16.71 8.84 4.13
CA LEU A 166 -15.30 9.17 4.12
C LEU A 166 -14.80 9.58 5.53
N ASP A 167 -15.59 10.33 6.29
CA ASP A 167 -15.23 10.77 7.63
C ASP A 167 -15.11 9.59 8.61
N ALA A 168 -16.04 8.62 8.52
CA ALA A 168 -15.98 7.39 9.32
C ALA A 168 -14.73 6.58 8.98
N PHE A 169 -14.41 6.43 7.71
CA PHE A 169 -13.20 5.73 7.27
C PHE A 169 -11.93 6.42 7.76
N ARG A 170 -11.85 7.75 7.63
CA ARG A 170 -10.71 8.53 8.14
C ARG A 170 -10.52 8.38 9.65
N GLU A 171 -11.60 8.32 10.41
CA GLU A 171 -11.53 8.12 11.85
C GLU A 171 -11.02 6.72 12.21
N GLN A 172 -11.46 5.68 11.49
CA GLN A 172 -10.94 4.32 11.67
C GLN A 172 -9.43 4.27 11.41
N ILE A 173 -8.96 4.88 10.33
CA ILE A 173 -7.52 4.95 10.02
C ILE A 173 -6.75 5.73 11.09
N ARG A 174 -7.29 6.86 11.55
CA ARG A 174 -6.68 7.63 12.63
C ARG A 174 -6.52 6.80 13.89
N THR A 175 -7.57 6.12 14.33
CA THR A 175 -7.54 5.23 15.49
C THR A 175 -6.45 4.15 15.37
N ILE A 176 -6.34 3.51 14.21
CA ILE A 176 -5.31 2.49 13.97
C ILE A 176 -3.90 3.07 14.05
N ILE A 177 -3.69 4.27 13.51
CA ILE A 177 -2.37 4.92 13.51
C ILE A 177 -1.97 5.38 14.92
N GLU A 178 -2.88 5.97 15.68
CA GLU A 178 -2.61 6.56 16.99
C GLU A 178 -2.61 5.53 18.12
N ASP A 179 -3.56 4.59 18.11
CA ASP A 179 -3.80 3.65 19.20
C ASP A 179 -3.32 2.22 18.91
N GLY A 180 -3.00 1.92 17.65
CA GLY A 180 -2.58 0.61 17.20
C GLY A 180 -3.71 -0.37 16.91
N PRO A 181 -3.38 -1.54 16.34
CA PRO A 181 -4.37 -2.51 15.85
C PRO A 181 -5.20 -3.17 16.95
N GLN A 182 -4.66 -3.29 18.16
CA GLN A 182 -5.33 -4.00 19.27
C GLN A 182 -6.58 -3.26 19.74
N GLN A 183 -6.53 -1.93 19.84
CA GLN A 183 -7.69 -1.15 20.26
C GLN A 183 -8.79 -1.08 19.19
N TYR A 184 -8.42 -1.20 17.92
CA TYR A 184 -9.39 -1.26 16.83
C TYR A 184 -10.23 -2.55 16.85
N GLN A 185 -9.62 -3.69 17.23
CA GLN A 185 -10.30 -4.99 17.31
C GLN A 185 -11.27 -5.12 18.49
N GLU A 186 -11.15 -4.26 19.49
CA GLU A 186 -12.01 -4.28 20.70
C GLU A 186 -13.28 -3.43 20.57
N GLN A 187 -13.48 -2.72 19.44
CA GLN A 187 -14.67 -1.91 19.13
C GLN A 187 -15.64 -2.69 18.26
#